data_da29114c64c0f587363b5d5c3f38b10d
#
_entry.id   da29114c64c0f587363b5d5c3f38b10d
#
_cell.length_a   1.000
_cell.length_b   1.000
_cell.length_c   1.000
_cell.angle_alpha   90.00
_cell.angle_beta   90.00
_cell.angle_gamma   90.00
#
_symmetry.space_group_name_H-M   'P 1'
#
loop_
_entity.id
_entity.type
_entity.pdbx_description
1 polymer ?
#
loop_
_entity_poly.entity_id
_entity_poly.type
_entity_poly.pdbx_seq_one_letter_code
_entity_poly.pdbx_strand_id
1 'polypeptide(L)'
;RGLDVPFCTIYDQQGREKLGADHPRRIIGYFTSWRHGKNGQPTYLASDIPWDKITHINYAFAHVNATNQISVGDVNDANNAATGMEWPGIAGAELDANLPYKGHFNLLHKYKQQYPHVKTLISVGGWAETGGYFAANGERVASGGFYSMTTNSDLSINYQGINTFADSAVAFIRQYGFNGVDIDYEYP
;
A
#
# COMPACT_ATOMS: atom_id res chain seq x y z
N ARG A 1 -11.26 12.58 -1.71
CA ARG A 1 -12.49 11.79 -1.50
C ARG A 1 -12.14 10.40 -1.97
N GLY A 2 -12.05 9.42 -1.03
CA GLY A 2 -11.92 8.02 -1.39
C GLY A 2 -13.03 7.68 -2.39
N LEU A 3 -12.72 6.82 -3.37
CA LEU A 3 -13.77 6.31 -4.25
C LEU A 3 -14.77 5.58 -3.34
N ASP A 4 -15.88 6.24 -3.03
CA ASP A 4 -17.03 5.63 -2.40
C ASP A 4 -17.65 4.73 -3.46
N VAL A 5 -17.04 3.55 -3.64
CA VAL A 5 -17.55 2.56 -4.58
C VAL A 5 -18.67 1.85 -3.85
N PRO A 6 -19.93 2.00 -4.28
CA PRO A 6 -21.04 1.32 -3.64
C PRO A 6 -20.79 -0.19 -3.63
N PHE A 7 -21.18 -0.86 -2.53
CA PHE A 7 -21.01 -2.32 -2.37
C PHE A 7 -21.46 -3.11 -3.62
N CYS A 8 -22.59 -2.72 -4.22
CA CYS A 8 -23.15 -3.37 -5.40
C CYS A 8 -22.29 -3.22 -6.70
N THR A 9 -21.28 -2.36 -6.71
CA THR A 9 -20.34 -2.31 -7.83
C THR A 9 -19.16 -3.23 -7.64
N ILE A 10 -18.83 -3.60 -6.40
CA ILE A 10 -17.74 -4.49 -6.05
C ILE A 10 -18.21 -5.95 -5.90
N TYR A 11 -19.42 -6.13 -5.37
CA TYR A 11 -19.98 -7.46 -5.11
C TYR A 11 -21.27 -7.71 -5.91
N ASP A 12 -21.50 -8.97 -6.25
CA ASP A 12 -22.76 -9.41 -6.85
C ASP A 12 -23.88 -9.62 -5.77
N GLN A 13 -25.07 -10.00 -6.21
CA GLN A 13 -26.19 -10.25 -5.31
C GLN A 13 -25.98 -11.41 -4.33
N GLN A 14 -25.03 -12.30 -4.62
CA GLN A 14 -24.63 -13.41 -3.76
C GLN A 14 -23.44 -13.05 -2.85
N GLY A 15 -23.02 -11.78 -2.85
CA GLY A 15 -21.88 -11.31 -2.08
C GLY A 15 -20.51 -11.76 -2.61
N ARG A 16 -20.44 -12.24 -3.86
CA ARG A 16 -19.19 -12.62 -4.50
C ARG A 16 -18.57 -11.41 -5.18
N GLU A 17 -17.25 -11.28 -5.07
CA GLU A 17 -16.51 -10.20 -5.69
C GLU A 17 -16.60 -10.24 -7.22
N LYS A 18 -16.92 -9.10 -7.83
CA LYS A 18 -16.88 -8.92 -9.28
C LYS A 18 -15.45 -8.67 -9.71
N LEU A 19 -14.86 -9.59 -10.46
CA LEU A 19 -13.47 -9.53 -10.89
C LEU A 19 -13.28 -8.95 -12.31
N GLY A 20 -14.34 -8.46 -12.94
CA GLY A 20 -14.37 -8.12 -14.35
C GLY A 20 -14.74 -9.32 -15.23
N ALA A 21 -15.15 -9.05 -16.47
CA ALA A 21 -15.78 -10.05 -17.33
C ALA A 21 -14.88 -11.25 -17.66
N ASP A 22 -13.56 -11.04 -17.72
CA ASP A 22 -12.61 -12.01 -18.24
C ASP A 22 -11.80 -12.75 -17.17
N HIS A 23 -12.06 -12.46 -15.88
CA HIS A 23 -11.27 -13.02 -14.79
C HIS A 23 -12.15 -13.85 -13.83
N PRO A 24 -12.24 -15.18 -14.02
CA PRO A 24 -12.99 -16.06 -13.11
C PRO A 24 -12.28 -16.27 -11.77
N ARG A 25 -11.02 -15.84 -11.66
CA ARG A 25 -10.18 -15.91 -10.45
C ARG A 25 -9.42 -14.63 -10.23
N ARG A 26 -8.97 -14.38 -9.00
CA ARG A 26 -8.10 -13.25 -8.68
C ARG A 26 -6.72 -13.45 -9.30
N ILE A 27 -6.21 -12.38 -9.91
CA ILE A 27 -4.82 -12.23 -10.34
C ILE A 27 -4.26 -11.08 -9.54
N ILE A 28 -3.43 -11.39 -8.55
CA ILE A 28 -2.88 -10.42 -7.61
C ILE A 28 -1.42 -10.20 -7.94
N GLY A 29 -1.03 -8.94 -8.14
CA GLY A 29 0.35 -8.54 -8.37
C GLY A 29 0.86 -7.61 -7.28
N TYR A 30 2.13 -7.76 -6.89
CA TYR A 30 2.81 -6.80 -6.05
C TYR A 30 3.45 -5.72 -6.91
N PHE A 31 3.18 -4.45 -6.55
CA PHE A 31 3.81 -3.28 -7.14
C PHE A 31 4.76 -2.67 -6.12
N THR A 32 6.06 -2.76 -6.42
CA THR A 32 7.11 -2.42 -5.45
C THR A 32 7.50 -0.95 -5.53
N SER A 33 7.53 -0.25 -4.40
CA SER A 33 7.78 1.18 -4.29
C SER A 33 9.17 1.62 -4.76
N TRP A 34 10.16 0.72 -4.68
CA TRP A 34 11.57 1.02 -4.96
C TRP A 34 11.97 0.94 -6.44
N ARG A 35 11.06 0.55 -7.32
CA ARG A 35 11.31 0.52 -8.79
C ARG A 35 10.98 1.85 -9.45
N HIS A 36 11.38 2.94 -8.84
CA HIS A 36 11.02 4.30 -9.28
C HIS A 36 12.04 4.97 -10.22
N GLY A 37 13.10 4.28 -10.64
CA GLY A 37 14.05 4.77 -11.65
C GLY A 37 15.12 5.72 -11.13
N LYS A 38 15.25 5.95 -9.81
CA LYS A 38 16.34 6.73 -9.21
C LYS A 38 17.49 5.83 -8.74
N ASN A 39 18.68 6.41 -8.61
CA ASN A 39 19.87 5.73 -8.09
C ASN A 39 20.26 4.45 -8.89
N GLY A 40 20.09 4.47 -10.21
CA GLY A 40 20.39 3.32 -11.07
C GLY A 40 19.39 2.15 -10.96
N GLN A 41 18.31 2.32 -10.26
CA GLN A 41 17.24 1.31 -10.17
C GLN A 41 16.44 1.25 -11.49
N PRO A 42 15.97 0.05 -11.89
CA PRO A 42 15.05 -0.06 -13.01
C PRO A 42 13.76 0.71 -12.73
N THR A 43 13.23 1.38 -13.75
CA THR A 43 11.93 2.03 -13.67
C THR A 43 10.83 1.01 -13.93
N TYR A 44 9.83 0.96 -13.06
CA TYR A 44 8.56 0.28 -13.27
C TYR A 44 7.47 1.10 -12.56
N LEU A 45 6.64 1.75 -13.34
CA LEU A 45 5.63 2.68 -12.85
C LEU A 45 4.22 2.11 -13.03
N ALA A 46 3.23 2.80 -12.52
CA ALA A 46 1.84 2.37 -12.68
C ALA A 46 1.40 2.26 -14.15
N SER A 47 2.04 3.02 -15.05
CA SER A 47 1.85 2.90 -16.50
C SER A 47 2.31 1.56 -17.09
N ASP A 48 3.23 0.86 -16.42
CA ASP A 48 3.78 -0.41 -16.90
C ASP A 48 2.97 -1.62 -16.43
N ILE A 49 2.03 -1.40 -15.52
CA ILE A 49 1.16 -2.47 -15.00
C ILE A 49 0.20 -2.93 -16.09
N PRO A 50 0.05 -4.24 -16.33
CA PRO A 50 -0.93 -4.77 -17.28
C PRO A 50 -2.35 -4.74 -16.70
N TRP A 51 -2.92 -3.55 -16.57
CA TRP A 51 -4.20 -3.28 -15.89
C TRP A 51 -5.39 -4.07 -16.42
N ASP A 52 -5.35 -4.44 -17.72
CA ASP A 52 -6.35 -5.28 -18.38
C ASP A 52 -6.28 -6.76 -17.99
N LYS A 53 -5.17 -7.19 -17.38
CA LYS A 53 -4.89 -8.59 -17.04
C LYS A 53 -4.85 -8.88 -15.55
N ILE A 54 -4.98 -7.86 -14.72
CA ILE A 54 -4.84 -7.96 -13.28
C ILE A 54 -6.16 -7.62 -12.57
N THR A 55 -6.42 -8.23 -11.44
CA THR A 55 -7.62 -7.94 -10.63
C THR A 55 -7.31 -7.17 -9.36
N HIS A 56 -6.11 -7.38 -8.80
CA HIS A 56 -5.66 -6.74 -7.57
C HIS A 56 -4.20 -6.33 -7.67
N ILE A 57 -3.89 -5.20 -7.06
CA ILE A 57 -2.52 -4.69 -6.93
C ILE A 57 -2.26 -4.46 -5.45
N ASN A 58 -1.24 -5.13 -4.91
CA ASN A 58 -0.71 -4.86 -3.58
C ASN A 58 0.48 -3.91 -3.72
N TYR A 59 0.36 -2.69 -3.24
CA TYR A 59 1.48 -1.74 -3.20
C TYR A 59 2.41 -2.08 -2.04
N ALA A 60 3.64 -2.43 -2.34
CA ALA A 60 4.64 -2.83 -1.35
C ALA A 60 5.69 -1.72 -1.16
N PHE A 61 5.90 -1.18 0.03
CA PHE A 61 5.20 -1.45 1.27
C PHE A 61 4.91 -0.15 2.02
N ALA A 62 3.87 -0.16 2.84
CA ALA A 62 3.77 0.70 3.99
C ALA A 62 4.33 -0.02 5.22
N HIS A 63 4.54 0.72 6.31
CA HIS A 63 5.16 0.26 7.55
C HIS A 63 4.29 0.63 8.75
N VAL A 64 4.59 0.06 9.91
CA VAL A 64 4.04 0.49 11.19
C VAL A 64 5.07 1.40 11.86
N ASN A 65 4.71 2.67 12.10
CA ASN A 65 5.61 3.62 12.73
C ASN A 65 5.70 3.45 14.26
N ALA A 66 6.55 4.24 14.90
CA ALA A 66 6.78 4.17 16.35
C ALA A 66 5.54 4.52 17.20
N THR A 67 4.51 5.12 16.59
CA THR A 67 3.23 5.43 17.24
C THR A 67 2.12 4.44 16.88
N ASN A 68 2.48 3.28 16.35
CA ASN A 68 1.58 2.20 15.92
C ASN A 68 0.59 2.61 14.82
N GLN A 69 1.00 3.50 13.94
CA GLN A 69 0.18 3.95 12.81
C GLN A 69 0.79 3.46 11.49
N ILE A 70 -0.06 3.26 10.48
CA ILE A 70 0.42 3.00 9.12
C ILE A 70 1.18 4.21 8.57
N SER A 71 2.29 3.99 7.90
CA SER A 71 3.16 5.04 7.40
C SER A 71 3.86 4.63 6.11
N VAL A 72 4.09 5.59 5.22
CA VAL A 72 4.99 5.47 4.06
C VAL A 72 6.16 6.45 4.17
N GLY A 73 6.49 6.86 5.39
CA GLY A 73 7.52 7.86 5.67
C GLY A 73 6.98 9.29 5.62
N ASP A 74 7.87 10.26 5.41
CA ASP A 74 7.49 11.67 5.29
C ASP A 74 6.74 11.90 3.97
N VAL A 75 5.46 12.13 4.06
CA VAL A 75 4.57 12.34 2.91
C VAL A 75 4.80 13.67 2.20
N ASN A 76 5.54 14.60 2.82
CA ASN A 76 5.91 15.90 2.24
C ASN A 76 7.28 15.87 1.56
N ASP A 77 8.05 14.82 1.70
CA ASP A 77 9.33 14.67 1.01
C ASP A 77 9.10 14.47 -0.49
N ALA A 78 9.64 15.38 -1.31
CA ALA A 78 9.59 15.27 -2.77
C ALA A 78 10.28 14.01 -3.33
N ASN A 79 11.10 13.32 -2.53
CA ASN A 79 11.72 12.05 -2.89
C ASN A 79 10.93 10.82 -2.39
N ASN A 80 9.82 11.02 -1.69
CA ASN A 80 8.96 9.93 -1.28
C ASN A 80 8.30 9.30 -2.52
N ALA A 81 8.59 8.04 -2.79
CA ALA A 81 8.07 7.35 -3.97
C ALA A 81 6.54 7.20 -3.94
N ALA A 82 5.95 7.08 -2.74
CA ALA A 82 4.51 6.92 -2.59
C ALA A 82 3.73 8.20 -2.90
N THR A 83 4.20 9.36 -2.39
CA THR A 83 3.39 10.59 -2.34
C THR A 83 4.07 11.84 -2.88
N GLY A 84 5.39 11.82 -3.14
CA GLY A 84 6.17 13.02 -3.46
C GLY A 84 6.79 13.05 -4.84
N MET A 85 7.20 11.90 -5.38
CA MET A 85 7.95 11.83 -6.64
C MET A 85 7.13 12.23 -7.87
N GLU A 86 7.86 12.73 -8.88
CA GLU A 86 7.36 12.99 -10.23
C GLU A 86 8.30 12.36 -11.27
N TRP A 87 7.74 12.02 -12.42
CA TRP A 87 8.48 11.42 -13.54
C TRP A 87 8.24 12.21 -14.83
N PRO A 88 8.76 13.45 -14.92
CA PRO A 88 8.54 14.31 -16.07
C PRO A 88 9.11 13.68 -17.36
N GLY A 89 8.33 13.74 -18.43
CA GLY A 89 8.72 13.22 -19.75
C GLY A 89 8.54 11.70 -19.92
N ILE A 90 8.05 10.98 -18.90
CA ILE A 90 7.71 9.56 -19.03
C ILE A 90 6.23 9.43 -19.39
N ALA A 91 5.97 8.91 -20.58
CA ALA A 91 4.62 8.72 -21.08
C ALA A 91 3.81 7.80 -20.14
N GLY A 92 2.59 8.22 -19.79
CA GLY A 92 1.73 7.50 -18.86
C GLY A 92 1.99 7.80 -17.39
N ALA A 93 3.09 8.49 -17.06
CA ALA A 93 3.42 8.90 -15.69
C ALA A 93 3.05 10.35 -15.38
N GLU A 94 2.20 10.96 -16.22
CA GLU A 94 1.64 12.29 -15.95
C GLU A 94 0.68 12.20 -14.75
N LEU A 95 0.93 13.06 -13.77
CA LEU A 95 0.13 13.11 -12.55
C LEU A 95 -1.26 13.72 -12.81
N ASP A 96 -2.26 13.26 -12.07
CA ASP A 96 -3.54 13.95 -11.94
C ASP A 96 -3.36 15.16 -10.99
N ALA A 97 -3.45 16.37 -11.55
CA ALA A 97 -3.29 17.61 -10.80
C ALA A 97 -4.42 17.91 -9.80
N ASN A 98 -5.55 17.17 -9.88
CA ASN A 98 -6.66 17.32 -8.95
C ASN A 98 -6.43 16.57 -7.63
N LEU A 99 -5.46 15.66 -7.58
CA LEU A 99 -5.13 14.94 -6.35
C LEU A 99 -4.15 15.74 -5.49
N PRO A 100 -4.33 15.76 -4.17
CA PRO A 100 -3.48 16.55 -3.26
C PRO A 100 -2.14 15.87 -2.94
N TYR A 101 -1.78 14.81 -3.64
CA TYR A 101 -0.54 14.07 -3.50
C TYR A 101 0.00 13.64 -4.86
N LYS A 102 1.30 13.39 -4.93
CA LYS A 102 2.05 12.93 -6.11
C LYS A 102 2.41 11.45 -5.99
N GLY A 103 3.50 11.05 -6.63
CA GLY A 103 4.08 9.73 -6.49
C GLY A 103 3.25 8.60 -7.08
N HIS A 104 3.61 7.40 -6.66
CA HIS A 104 2.90 6.19 -7.11
C HIS A 104 1.41 6.20 -6.74
N PHE A 105 1.04 6.80 -5.60
CA PHE A 105 -0.36 6.83 -5.18
C PHE A 105 -1.24 7.65 -6.13
N ASN A 106 -0.70 8.76 -6.63
CA ASN A 106 -1.40 9.55 -7.64
C ASN A 106 -1.62 8.74 -8.92
N LEU A 107 -0.57 8.10 -9.43
CA LEU A 107 -0.66 7.30 -10.64
C LEU A 107 -1.59 6.08 -10.47
N LEU A 108 -1.50 5.37 -9.36
CA LEU A 108 -2.39 4.25 -9.07
C LEU A 108 -3.86 4.70 -9.02
N HIS A 109 -4.13 5.83 -8.39
CA HIS A 109 -5.48 6.41 -8.34
C HIS A 109 -5.99 6.77 -9.75
N LYS A 110 -5.16 7.46 -10.55
CA LYS A 110 -5.46 7.82 -11.94
C LYS A 110 -5.80 6.58 -12.78
N TYR A 111 -4.97 5.55 -12.72
CA TYR A 111 -5.20 4.32 -13.48
C TYR A 111 -6.42 3.53 -13.01
N LYS A 112 -6.72 3.52 -11.71
CA LYS A 112 -7.96 2.92 -11.20
C LYS A 112 -9.22 3.54 -11.76
N GLN A 113 -9.22 4.83 -12.06
CA GLN A 113 -10.36 5.48 -12.71
C GLN A 113 -10.58 4.94 -14.13
N GLN A 114 -9.51 4.57 -14.82
CA GLN A 114 -9.57 3.97 -16.16
C GLN A 114 -9.90 2.47 -16.11
N TYR A 115 -9.50 1.78 -15.03
CA TYR A 115 -9.68 0.34 -14.81
C TYR A 115 -10.42 0.08 -13.49
N PRO A 116 -11.70 0.45 -13.38
CA PRO A 116 -12.43 0.44 -12.09
C PRO A 116 -12.66 -0.97 -11.51
N HIS A 117 -12.45 -2.01 -12.30
CA HIS A 117 -12.51 -3.41 -11.83
C HIS A 117 -11.26 -3.81 -11.03
N VAL A 118 -10.12 -3.10 -11.19
CA VAL A 118 -8.89 -3.41 -10.45
C VAL A 118 -8.95 -2.79 -9.06
N LYS A 119 -8.67 -3.58 -8.05
CA LYS A 119 -8.58 -3.15 -6.66
C LYS A 119 -7.13 -2.94 -6.27
N THR A 120 -6.86 -1.85 -5.58
CA THR A 120 -5.54 -1.58 -5.02
C THR A 120 -5.58 -1.73 -3.51
N LEU A 121 -4.65 -2.48 -2.96
CA LEU A 121 -4.44 -2.63 -1.53
C LEU A 121 -3.09 -2.05 -1.16
N ILE A 122 -3.03 -1.43 0.02
CA ILE A 122 -1.75 -1.09 0.63
C ILE A 122 -1.25 -2.30 1.38
N SER A 123 -0.10 -2.84 0.97
CA SER A 123 0.56 -3.91 1.70
C SER A 123 1.41 -3.32 2.81
N VAL A 124 1.20 -3.77 4.03
CA VAL A 124 1.91 -3.31 5.22
C VAL A 124 2.79 -4.43 5.71
N GLY A 125 4.07 -4.14 5.86
CA GLY A 125 5.01 -5.11 6.39
C GLY A 125 6.14 -5.47 5.44
N GLY A 126 6.18 -6.72 5.04
CA GLY A 126 7.31 -7.32 4.36
C GLY A 126 8.38 -7.77 5.34
N TRP A 127 9.38 -8.46 4.83
CA TRP A 127 10.43 -9.07 5.66
C TRP A 127 11.13 -8.09 6.64
N ALA A 128 11.33 -6.84 6.23
CA ALA A 128 11.99 -5.83 7.05
C ALA A 128 11.14 -5.34 8.25
N GLU A 129 9.82 -5.53 8.21
CA GLU A 129 8.88 -4.99 9.22
C GLU A 129 8.66 -5.94 10.40
N THR A 130 9.05 -7.18 10.27
CA THR A 130 8.74 -8.22 11.25
C THR A 130 9.60 -8.11 12.51
N GLY A 131 9.19 -7.31 13.45
CA GLY A 131 9.77 -7.26 14.79
C GLY A 131 11.20 -6.72 14.85
N GLY A 132 11.55 -5.84 13.93
CA GLY A 132 12.89 -5.27 13.85
C GLY A 132 13.87 -6.12 13.02
N TYR A 133 15.08 -5.63 12.90
CA TYR A 133 16.17 -6.33 12.22
C TYR A 133 17.25 -6.75 13.22
N PHE A 134 18.09 -7.69 12.83
CA PHE A 134 19.28 -8.01 13.60
C PHE A 134 20.41 -7.05 13.20
N ALA A 135 20.96 -6.34 14.17
CA ALA A 135 22.16 -5.55 13.97
C ALA A 135 23.36 -6.46 13.63
N ALA A 136 24.44 -5.88 13.12
CA ALA A 136 25.64 -6.63 12.73
C ALA A 136 26.26 -7.44 13.90
N ASN A 137 26.00 -7.06 15.13
CA ASN A 137 26.41 -7.78 16.34
C ASN A 137 25.45 -8.93 16.73
N GLY A 138 24.41 -9.20 15.97
CA GLY A 138 23.43 -10.23 16.23
C GLY A 138 22.31 -9.81 17.23
N GLU A 139 22.34 -8.57 17.70
CA GLU A 139 21.33 -8.04 18.59
C GLU A 139 20.06 -7.67 17.82
N ARG A 140 18.90 -8.05 18.34
CA ARG A 140 17.62 -7.69 17.75
C ARG A 140 17.28 -6.24 18.06
N VAL A 141 17.22 -5.42 17.01
CA VAL A 141 16.80 -4.02 17.12
C VAL A 141 15.30 -3.95 16.83
N ALA A 142 14.52 -3.96 17.89
CA ALA A 142 13.08 -3.75 17.82
C ALA A 142 12.79 -2.24 17.83
N SER A 143 12.37 -1.69 16.69
CA SER A 143 11.90 -0.31 16.63
C SER A 143 10.68 -0.22 15.73
N GLY A 144 9.50 -0.16 16.33
CA GLY A 144 8.24 -0.17 15.58
C GLY A 144 7.89 -1.56 15.03
N GLY A 145 7.08 -1.60 13.99
CA GLY A 145 6.67 -2.82 13.34
C GLY A 145 5.54 -3.57 14.05
N PHE A 146 5.17 -4.70 13.48
CA PHE A 146 4.05 -5.50 13.98
C PHE A 146 4.24 -5.99 15.41
N TYR A 147 5.45 -6.41 15.75
CA TYR A 147 5.70 -6.94 17.08
C TYR A 147 5.41 -5.92 18.18
N SER A 148 5.98 -4.70 18.07
CA SER A 148 5.74 -3.66 19.08
C SER A 148 4.32 -3.10 19.03
N MET A 149 3.65 -3.16 17.88
CA MET A 149 2.25 -2.80 17.77
C MET A 149 1.34 -3.82 18.46
N THR A 150 1.65 -5.10 18.37
CA THR A 150 0.77 -6.18 18.87
C THR A 150 1.10 -6.65 20.28
N THR A 151 2.31 -6.36 20.79
CA THR A 151 2.83 -6.97 22.02
C THR A 151 3.37 -5.91 22.96
N ASN A 152 2.90 -5.94 24.20
CA ASN A 152 3.43 -5.13 25.30
C ASN A 152 4.77 -5.69 25.82
N SER A 153 5.48 -4.91 26.63
CA SER A 153 6.75 -5.32 27.23
C SER A 153 6.65 -6.54 28.16
N ASP A 154 5.47 -6.80 28.72
CA ASP A 154 5.16 -7.96 29.54
C ASP A 154 4.66 -9.18 28.73
N LEU A 155 4.77 -9.11 27.40
CA LEU A 155 4.32 -10.11 26.43
C LEU A 155 2.80 -10.28 26.33
N SER A 156 2.01 -9.43 26.96
CA SER A 156 0.56 -9.39 26.76
C SER A 156 0.20 -8.73 25.43
N ILE A 157 -1.04 -8.93 24.98
CA ILE A 157 -1.54 -8.33 23.74
C ILE A 157 -1.69 -6.82 23.93
N ASN A 158 -1.13 -6.04 23.00
CA ASN A 158 -1.26 -4.59 22.96
C ASN A 158 -2.51 -4.18 22.17
N TYR A 159 -3.69 -4.30 22.77
CA TYR A 159 -4.95 -3.91 22.15
C TYR A 159 -4.99 -2.43 21.73
N GLN A 160 -4.33 -1.55 22.49
CA GLN A 160 -4.27 -0.13 22.14
C GLN A 160 -3.47 0.08 20.85
N GLY A 161 -2.33 -0.56 20.70
CA GLY A 161 -1.52 -0.49 19.48
C GLY A 161 -2.28 -1.02 18.27
N ILE A 162 -2.94 -2.16 18.41
CA ILE A 162 -3.76 -2.78 17.36
C ILE A 162 -4.90 -1.83 16.92
N ASN A 163 -5.63 -1.25 17.87
CA ASN A 163 -6.72 -0.32 17.55
C ASN A 163 -6.20 0.95 16.88
N THR A 164 -5.08 1.50 17.36
CA THR A 164 -4.43 2.68 16.76
C THR A 164 -4.03 2.41 15.31
N PHE A 165 -3.45 1.23 15.05
CA PHE A 165 -3.11 0.82 13.70
C PHE A 165 -4.36 0.70 12.83
N ALA A 166 -5.38 0.00 13.27
CA ALA A 166 -6.60 -0.23 12.51
C ALA A 166 -7.28 1.10 12.12
N ASP A 167 -7.42 2.03 13.07
CA ASP A 167 -8.01 3.34 12.82
C ASP A 167 -7.19 4.15 11.82
N SER A 168 -5.87 4.16 11.97
CA SER A 168 -4.97 4.85 11.05
C SER A 168 -4.99 4.23 9.65
N ALA A 169 -5.09 2.91 9.55
CA ALA A 169 -5.17 2.20 8.28
C ALA A 169 -6.48 2.53 7.54
N VAL A 170 -7.61 2.61 8.25
CA VAL A 170 -8.89 3.05 7.67
C VAL A 170 -8.80 4.48 7.16
N ALA A 171 -8.20 5.39 7.93
CA ALA A 171 -7.99 6.77 7.49
C ALA A 171 -7.09 6.84 6.25
N PHE A 172 -6.00 6.08 6.24
CA PHE A 172 -5.04 6.00 5.14
C PHE A 172 -5.66 5.52 3.82
N ILE A 173 -6.40 4.40 3.85
CA ILE A 173 -7.03 3.87 2.64
C ILE A 173 -8.06 4.85 2.05
N ARG A 174 -8.78 5.58 2.91
CA ARG A 174 -9.72 6.63 2.48
C ARG A 174 -9.00 7.82 1.87
N GLN A 175 -7.90 8.25 2.47
CA GLN A 175 -7.12 9.39 2.01
C GLN A 175 -6.52 9.16 0.63
N TYR A 176 -5.95 7.97 0.39
CA TYR A 176 -5.21 7.64 -0.82
C TYR A 176 -5.99 6.79 -1.83
N GLY A 177 -7.25 6.48 -1.54
CA GLY A 177 -8.13 5.78 -2.48
C GLY A 177 -7.83 4.29 -2.64
N PHE A 178 -7.21 3.65 -1.65
CA PHE A 178 -7.06 2.19 -1.65
C PHE A 178 -8.40 1.49 -1.31
N ASN A 179 -8.56 0.26 -1.78
CA ASN A 179 -9.72 -0.57 -1.49
C ASN A 179 -9.61 -1.35 -0.18
N GLY A 180 -8.40 -1.51 0.34
CA GLY A 180 -8.15 -2.26 1.56
C GLY A 180 -6.69 -2.31 1.93
N VAL A 181 -6.39 -3.13 2.93
CA VAL A 181 -5.06 -3.37 3.46
C VAL A 181 -4.72 -4.84 3.26
N ASP A 182 -3.50 -5.11 2.84
CA ASP A 182 -2.85 -6.41 2.88
C ASP A 182 -1.85 -6.42 4.04
N ILE A 183 -1.81 -7.47 4.82
CA ILE A 183 -0.89 -7.61 5.96
C ILE A 183 0.15 -8.65 5.60
N ASP A 184 1.37 -8.18 5.38
CA ASP A 184 2.51 -9.02 5.06
C ASP A 184 3.40 -9.19 6.30
N TYR A 185 2.95 -10.06 7.22
CA TYR A 185 3.64 -10.32 8.48
C TYR A 185 4.58 -11.52 8.35
N GLU A 186 5.84 -11.22 8.03
CA GLU A 186 6.89 -12.24 7.88
C GLU A 186 7.87 -12.13 9.06
N TYR A 187 7.88 -12.97 10.05
CA TYR A 187 7.03 -14.13 10.33
C TYR A 187 6.48 -13.99 11.73
N PRO A 188 5.23 -14.41 12.01
CA PRO A 188 4.61 -14.27 13.32
C PRO A 188 5.25 -15.15 14.39
#